data_874958a618c67c522b640b88391a2e49
#
_entry.id   874958a618c67c522b640b88391a2e49
#
_cell.length_a   1.000
_cell.length_b   1.000
_cell.length_c   1.000
_cell.angle_alpha   90.00
_cell.angle_beta   90.00
_cell.angle_gamma   90.00
#
_symmetry.space_group_name_H-M   'P 1'
#
loop_
_entity.id
_entity.type
_entity.pdbx_description
1 polymer ?
#
loop_
_entity_poly.entity_id
_entity_poly.type
_entity_poly.pdbx_seq_one_letter_code
_entity_poly.pdbx_strand_id
1 'polypeptide(L)'
;MKWVESEWTVPNAFPPPGAIPGVWYSASTWIGIDGDGSPDVLQAGCDSDVMNFIFGTMRQLNPWWEWFPEGTFWISNFPVSQGDTMSCLICVDEGSNTSARIYLMNDTNGAHASFAVTAPSGTTLEGNCAEWILESLEIDTSVPELASYGAMYFDACNSGTTDNTFLNAGNANTMNMLDSNGNVISEGAIENQTLVRCTYEGPLP
;
A
#
# COMPACT_ATOMS: atom_id res chain seq x y z
N MET A 1 16.90 -0.31 5.58
CA MET A 1 16.69 0.02 4.15
C MET A 1 17.05 1.47 3.90
N LYS A 2 17.44 1.81 2.68
CA LYS A 2 17.76 3.16 2.24
C LYS A 2 16.71 3.68 1.25
N TRP A 3 16.12 2.76 0.48
CA TRP A 3 15.07 3.06 -0.48
C TRP A 3 14.24 1.81 -0.77
N VAL A 4 13.01 2.03 -1.23
CA VAL A 4 12.11 1.01 -1.76
C VAL A 4 11.36 1.60 -2.96
N GLU A 5 11.13 0.79 -3.98
CA GLU A 5 10.33 1.17 -5.15
C GLU A 5 9.42 0.05 -5.61
N SER A 6 8.36 0.41 -6.29
CA SER A 6 7.51 -0.51 -7.03
C SER A 6 6.61 0.25 -8.01
N GLU A 7 6.06 -0.52 -8.95
CA GLU A 7 4.98 -0.15 -9.85
C GLU A 7 3.81 -1.11 -9.62
N TRP A 8 2.57 -0.61 -9.67
CA TRP A 8 1.38 -1.47 -9.53
C TRP A 8 0.19 -0.93 -10.32
N THR A 9 -0.77 -1.81 -10.60
CA THR A 9 -2.06 -1.40 -11.15
C THR A 9 -3.06 -1.20 -10.01
N VAL A 10 -3.68 -0.04 -9.96
CA VAL A 10 -4.73 0.29 -8.97
C VAL A 10 -5.85 -0.74 -9.05
N PRO A 11 -6.18 -1.43 -7.95
CA PRO A 11 -7.14 -2.52 -7.95
C PRO A 11 -8.52 -2.09 -8.46
N ASN A 12 -9.16 -2.96 -9.24
CA ASN A 12 -10.57 -2.80 -9.57
C ASN A 12 -11.43 -3.37 -8.44
N ALA A 13 -11.54 -2.59 -7.37
CA ALA A 13 -12.21 -2.99 -6.15
C ALA A 13 -13.73 -2.98 -6.29
N PHE A 14 -14.38 -3.96 -5.66
CA PHE A 14 -15.84 -4.11 -5.57
C PHE A 14 -16.24 -4.44 -4.13
N PRO A 15 -17.46 -4.07 -3.70
CA PRO A 15 -18.00 -4.58 -2.45
C PRO A 15 -18.06 -6.11 -2.50
N PRO A 16 -17.61 -6.80 -1.44
CA PRO A 16 -17.65 -8.27 -1.42
C PRO A 16 -19.08 -8.80 -1.39
N PRO A 17 -19.32 -10.09 -1.71
CA PRO A 17 -20.62 -10.71 -1.58
C PRO A 17 -21.17 -10.60 -0.16
N GLY A 18 -22.41 -10.16 -0.04
CA GLY A 18 -23.03 -9.91 1.26
C GLY A 18 -22.70 -8.54 1.85
N ALA A 19 -21.98 -7.68 1.12
CA ALA A 19 -21.64 -6.34 1.57
C ALA A 19 -22.87 -5.56 2.08
N ILE A 20 -22.73 -4.98 3.26
CA ILE A 20 -23.78 -4.22 3.93
C ILE A 20 -23.91 -2.85 3.26
N PRO A 21 -25.10 -2.43 2.80
CA PRO A 21 -25.28 -1.09 2.24
C PRO A 21 -24.90 0.01 3.22
N GLY A 22 -24.14 1.00 2.75
CA GLY A 22 -23.66 2.11 3.58
C GLY A 22 -22.38 1.82 4.36
N VAL A 23 -21.78 0.64 4.22
CA VAL A 23 -20.49 0.27 4.81
C VAL A 23 -19.40 0.36 3.74
N TRP A 24 -18.27 0.97 4.09
CA TRP A 24 -17.06 1.00 3.25
C TRP A 24 -16.27 -0.30 3.36
N TYR A 25 -15.72 -0.73 2.25
CA TYR A 25 -14.79 -1.83 2.07
C TYR A 25 -13.55 -1.28 1.40
N SER A 26 -12.35 -1.64 1.85
CA SER A 26 -11.10 -1.06 1.39
C SER A 26 -10.16 -2.10 0.80
N ALA A 27 -9.40 -1.69 -0.21
CA ALA A 27 -8.23 -2.40 -0.71
C ALA A 27 -7.15 -1.34 -0.95
N SER A 28 -6.26 -1.15 0.02
CA SER A 28 -5.16 -0.19 -0.05
C SER A 28 -3.91 -0.85 -0.56
N THR A 29 -3.24 -0.22 -1.53
CA THR A 29 -1.99 -0.69 -2.12
C THR A 29 -0.88 0.31 -1.85
N TRP A 30 0.22 -0.14 -1.24
CA TRP A 30 1.30 0.74 -0.82
C TRP A 30 2.66 0.05 -0.75
N ILE A 31 3.71 0.86 -0.69
CA ILE A 31 5.06 0.42 -0.38
C ILE A 31 5.58 1.14 0.86
N GLY A 32 6.51 0.52 1.60
CA GLY A 32 7.02 1.10 2.83
C GLY A 32 8.43 0.65 3.22
N ILE A 33 8.99 1.41 4.15
CA ILE A 33 10.23 1.08 4.87
C ILE A 33 9.87 0.93 6.34
N ASP A 34 10.32 -0.16 6.98
CA ASP A 34 9.96 -0.62 8.31
C ASP A 34 8.49 -1.11 8.37
N GLY A 35 7.94 -1.36 9.56
CA GLY A 35 6.62 -1.95 9.79
C GLY A 35 6.73 -3.33 10.40
N ASP A 36 7.34 -4.30 9.74
CA ASP A 36 7.57 -5.63 10.33
C ASP A 36 8.73 -5.60 11.33
N GLY A 37 8.37 -5.75 12.61
CA GLY A 37 9.35 -5.79 13.71
C GLY A 37 9.88 -4.43 14.17
N SER A 38 9.36 -3.31 13.64
CA SER A 38 9.68 -1.95 14.06
C SER A 38 8.43 -1.20 14.57
N PRO A 39 8.61 -0.16 15.42
CA PRO A 39 7.48 0.57 16.00
C PRO A 39 6.87 1.62 15.06
N ASP A 40 7.51 1.89 13.94
CA ASP A 40 7.09 2.86 12.93
C ASP A 40 7.21 2.28 11.52
N VAL A 41 6.54 2.92 10.58
CA VAL A 41 6.64 2.64 9.15
C VAL A 41 6.50 3.94 8.36
N LEU A 42 7.37 4.16 7.38
CA LEU A 42 7.21 5.20 6.37
C LEU A 42 6.65 4.57 5.10
N GLN A 43 5.46 4.97 4.70
CA GLN A 43 4.69 4.34 3.64
C GLN A 43 3.99 5.34 2.74
N ALA A 44 3.70 4.93 1.50
CA ALA A 44 2.91 5.71 0.55
C ALA A 44 2.21 4.80 -0.45
N GLY A 45 1.00 5.19 -0.84
CA GLY A 45 0.19 4.38 -1.71
C GLY A 45 -1.12 5.02 -2.15
N CYS A 46 -2.10 4.17 -2.42
CA CYS A 46 -3.43 4.58 -2.84
C CYS A 46 -4.50 3.64 -2.30
N ASP A 47 -5.56 4.22 -1.72
CA ASP A 47 -6.75 3.48 -1.31
C ASP A 47 -7.69 3.28 -2.49
N SER A 48 -8.32 2.12 -2.49
CA SER A 48 -9.42 1.76 -3.39
C SER A 48 -10.64 1.38 -2.56
N ASP A 49 -11.39 2.40 -2.11
CA ASP A 49 -12.53 2.23 -1.23
C ASP A 49 -13.82 2.11 -2.03
N VAL A 50 -14.69 1.21 -1.59
CA VAL A 50 -15.97 0.94 -2.25
C VAL A 50 -17.08 0.77 -1.22
N MET A 51 -18.28 1.24 -1.56
CA MET A 51 -19.47 1.11 -0.72
C MET A 51 -20.70 0.89 -1.59
N ASN A 52 -21.52 -0.11 -1.24
CA ASN A 52 -22.83 -0.26 -1.83
C ASN A 52 -23.84 0.73 -1.22
N PHE A 53 -24.68 1.30 -2.04
CA PHE A 53 -25.85 2.04 -1.59
C PHE A 53 -27.04 1.79 -2.53
N ILE A 54 -28.22 2.32 -2.20
CA ILE A 54 -29.49 1.97 -2.85
C ILE A 54 -29.48 2.15 -4.38
N PHE A 55 -28.66 3.07 -4.91
CA PHE A 55 -28.63 3.42 -6.32
C PHE A 55 -27.35 2.99 -7.05
N GLY A 56 -26.50 2.16 -6.45
CA GLY A 56 -25.25 1.69 -7.06
C GLY A 56 -24.09 1.54 -6.10
N THR A 57 -22.87 1.66 -6.64
CA THR A 57 -21.62 1.57 -5.86
C THR A 57 -20.92 2.93 -5.90
N MET A 58 -20.58 3.45 -4.72
CA MET A 58 -19.66 4.57 -4.57
C MET A 58 -18.22 4.04 -4.53
N ARG A 59 -17.30 4.86 -5.05
CA ARG A 59 -15.87 4.58 -5.06
C ARG A 59 -15.10 5.83 -4.67
N GLN A 60 -14.05 5.65 -3.88
CA GLN A 60 -13.07 6.67 -3.55
C GLN A 60 -11.69 6.08 -3.80
N LEU A 61 -10.86 6.83 -4.50
CA LEU A 61 -9.47 6.47 -4.77
C LEU A 61 -8.62 7.62 -4.30
N ASN A 62 -7.91 7.42 -3.22
CA ASN A 62 -7.21 8.46 -2.51
C ASN A 62 -5.73 8.11 -2.40
N PRO A 63 -4.84 8.80 -3.11
CA PRO A 63 -3.41 8.67 -2.88
C PRO A 63 -3.03 9.32 -1.56
N TRP A 64 -2.12 8.67 -0.85
CA TRP A 64 -1.74 9.07 0.51
C TRP A 64 -0.29 8.73 0.83
N TRP A 65 0.21 9.31 1.93
CA TRP A 65 1.44 8.90 2.59
C TRP A 65 1.26 8.98 4.11
N GLU A 66 2.07 8.23 4.83
CA GLU A 66 2.07 8.20 6.27
C GLU A 66 3.48 7.91 6.79
N TRP A 67 3.82 8.50 7.90
CA TRP A 67 4.92 8.06 8.76
C TRP A 67 4.31 7.73 10.13
N PHE A 68 3.92 6.47 10.29
CA PHE A 68 3.31 5.99 11.53
C PHE A 68 4.27 6.23 12.72
N PRO A 69 3.80 6.67 13.92
CA PRO A 69 2.39 6.75 14.35
C PRO A 69 1.70 8.10 14.08
N GLU A 70 2.23 8.99 13.28
CA GLU A 70 1.47 10.15 12.82
C GLU A 70 0.45 9.68 11.77
N GLY A 71 -0.73 10.27 11.73
CA GLY A 71 -1.81 9.78 10.87
C GLY A 71 -1.57 10.02 9.38
N THR A 72 -2.43 9.44 8.55
CA THR A 72 -2.41 9.50 7.08
C THR A 72 -2.59 10.92 6.54
N PHE A 73 -1.78 11.29 5.56
CA PHE A 73 -1.85 12.55 4.82
C PHE A 73 -2.31 12.29 3.38
N TRP A 74 -3.46 12.85 3.02
CA TRP A 74 -4.01 12.74 1.66
C TRP A 74 -3.26 13.65 0.68
N ILE A 75 -2.93 13.12 -0.50
CA ILE A 75 -2.27 13.87 -1.57
C ILE A 75 -3.33 14.50 -2.46
N SER A 76 -3.52 15.82 -2.34
CA SER A 76 -4.53 16.55 -3.11
C SER A 76 -4.10 16.82 -4.56
N ASN A 77 -5.08 17.02 -5.44
CA ASN A 77 -4.85 17.29 -6.88
C ASN A 77 -4.09 16.18 -7.61
N PHE A 78 -4.27 14.95 -7.17
CA PHE A 78 -3.66 13.78 -7.75
C PHE A 78 -4.77 12.80 -8.19
N PRO A 79 -5.29 12.92 -9.41
CA PRO A 79 -6.37 12.07 -9.91
C PRO A 79 -5.89 10.61 -10.07
N VAL A 80 -6.70 9.67 -9.57
CA VAL A 80 -6.50 8.24 -9.70
C VAL A 80 -7.79 7.58 -10.14
N SER A 81 -7.70 6.57 -10.99
CA SER A 81 -8.80 5.72 -11.43
C SER A 81 -8.44 4.24 -11.25
N GLN A 82 -9.45 3.39 -11.10
CA GLN A 82 -9.24 1.95 -11.12
C GLN A 82 -8.58 1.54 -12.46
N GLY A 83 -7.58 0.70 -12.39
CA GLY A 83 -6.80 0.25 -13.55
C GLY A 83 -5.68 1.19 -13.97
N ASP A 84 -5.51 2.35 -13.32
CA ASP A 84 -4.33 3.20 -13.54
C ASP A 84 -3.06 2.47 -13.06
N THR A 85 -1.96 2.71 -13.76
CA THR A 85 -0.64 2.28 -13.31
C THR A 85 -0.04 3.36 -12.42
N MET A 86 0.37 2.97 -11.21
CA MET A 86 1.03 3.81 -10.24
C MET A 86 2.46 3.35 -10.05
N SER A 87 3.37 4.29 -9.84
CA SER A 87 4.72 4.01 -9.37
C SER A 87 5.07 4.83 -8.14
N CYS A 88 5.83 4.25 -7.23
CA CYS A 88 6.28 4.91 -6.01
C CYS A 88 7.74 4.59 -5.72
N LEU A 89 8.46 5.60 -5.22
CA LEU A 89 9.81 5.48 -4.70
C LEU A 89 9.88 6.23 -3.38
N ILE A 90 10.34 5.57 -2.33
CA ILE A 90 10.67 6.17 -1.03
C ILE A 90 12.18 6.09 -0.85
N CYS A 91 12.83 7.25 -0.65
CA CYS A 91 14.28 7.35 -0.43
C CYS A 91 14.55 8.04 0.91
N VAL A 92 15.25 7.37 1.80
CA VAL A 92 15.78 7.96 3.03
C VAL A 92 16.95 8.88 2.67
N ASP A 93 16.97 10.10 3.22
CA ASP A 93 18.05 11.06 2.97
C ASP A 93 19.41 10.50 3.48
N GLU A 94 20.48 10.81 2.75
CA GLU A 94 21.80 10.30 3.09
C GLU A 94 22.24 10.69 4.52
N GLY A 95 22.64 9.70 5.31
CA GLY A 95 23.07 9.89 6.69
C GLY A 95 21.96 10.21 7.68
N SER A 96 20.69 10.10 7.25
CA SER A 96 19.52 10.32 8.10
C SER A 96 18.76 9.01 8.35
N ASN A 97 17.99 9.00 9.43
CA ASN A 97 16.94 8.02 9.70
C ASN A 97 15.62 8.71 10.14
N THR A 98 15.58 10.04 9.98
CA THR A 98 14.46 10.90 10.39
C THR A 98 13.99 11.80 9.25
N SER A 99 14.56 11.69 8.04
CA SER A 99 14.10 12.41 6.86
C SER A 99 14.18 11.54 5.61
N ALA A 100 13.20 11.71 4.74
CA ALA A 100 13.08 10.95 3.50
C ALA A 100 12.39 11.78 2.43
N ARG A 101 12.37 11.26 1.20
CA ARG A 101 11.61 11.80 0.07
C ARG A 101 10.70 10.72 -0.48
N ILE A 102 9.48 11.14 -0.81
CA ILE A 102 8.47 10.32 -1.48
C ILE A 102 8.27 10.87 -2.89
N TYR A 103 8.28 9.97 -3.87
CA TYR A 103 7.95 10.22 -5.27
C TYR A 103 6.82 9.28 -5.64
N LEU A 104 5.62 9.82 -5.86
CA LEU A 104 4.45 9.06 -6.29
C LEU A 104 4.02 9.56 -7.67
N MET A 105 3.78 8.65 -8.61
CA MET A 105 3.36 8.97 -9.96
C MET A 105 2.20 8.08 -10.40
N ASN A 106 1.25 8.67 -11.10
CA ASN A 106 0.26 7.95 -11.89
C ASN A 106 0.74 7.94 -13.33
N ASP A 107 1.32 6.82 -13.77
CA ASP A 107 1.94 6.67 -15.08
C ASP A 107 0.91 6.69 -16.21
N THR A 108 -0.35 6.39 -15.91
CA THR A 108 -1.43 6.41 -16.90
C THR A 108 -1.80 7.83 -17.32
N ASN A 109 -1.83 8.79 -16.40
CA ASN A 109 -2.29 10.17 -16.69
C ASN A 109 -1.23 11.25 -16.45
N GLY A 110 -0.03 10.89 -15.93
CA GLY A 110 1.10 11.79 -15.69
C GLY A 110 0.98 12.64 -14.41
N ALA A 111 -0.04 12.43 -13.57
CA ALA A 111 -0.11 13.07 -12.27
C ALA A 111 1.04 12.60 -11.38
N HIS A 112 1.69 13.52 -10.67
CA HIS A 112 2.82 13.18 -9.82
C HIS A 112 2.90 14.07 -8.58
N ALA A 113 3.47 13.54 -7.52
CA ALA A 113 3.82 14.25 -6.29
C ALA A 113 5.25 13.90 -5.88
N SER A 114 6.00 14.90 -5.44
CA SER A 114 7.36 14.72 -4.94
C SER A 114 7.59 15.69 -3.79
N PHE A 115 7.88 15.16 -2.62
CA PHE A 115 8.02 15.96 -1.41
C PHE A 115 8.95 15.31 -0.39
N ALA A 116 9.52 16.14 0.49
CA ALA A 116 10.29 15.69 1.64
C ALA A 116 9.36 15.47 2.83
N VAL A 117 9.68 14.46 3.64
CA VAL A 117 8.98 14.12 4.88
C VAL A 117 9.98 14.02 6.02
N THR A 118 9.50 14.28 7.24
CA THR A 118 10.30 14.19 8.46
C THR A 118 9.57 13.30 9.45
N ALA A 119 10.33 12.48 10.15
CA ALA A 119 9.79 11.57 11.17
C ALA A 119 9.02 12.33 12.25
N PRO A 120 7.90 11.78 12.72
CA PRO A 120 7.22 12.27 13.91
C PRO A 120 8.16 12.35 15.10
N SER A 121 7.86 13.26 16.03
CA SER A 121 8.72 13.45 17.21
C SER A 121 8.87 12.16 18.03
N GLY A 122 10.09 11.70 18.19
CA GLY A 122 10.42 10.49 18.95
C GLY A 122 10.44 9.20 18.14
N THR A 123 10.27 9.29 16.81
CA THR A 123 10.40 8.13 15.91
C THR A 123 11.64 8.24 15.03
N THR A 124 12.15 7.09 14.60
CA THR A 124 13.29 6.98 13.68
C THR A 124 13.17 5.67 12.90
N LEU A 125 13.44 5.70 11.61
CA LEU A 125 13.53 4.45 10.84
C LEU A 125 14.67 3.58 11.35
N GLU A 126 14.37 2.32 11.59
CA GLU A 126 15.36 1.27 11.83
C GLU A 126 16.00 0.80 10.52
N GLY A 127 15.25 0.90 9.42
CA GLY A 127 15.64 0.47 8.10
C GLY A 127 15.81 -1.04 7.99
N ASN A 128 15.00 -1.80 8.74
CA ASN A 128 15.13 -3.25 8.87
C ASN A 128 14.42 -4.03 7.74
N CYS A 129 13.32 -3.51 7.18
CA CYS A 129 12.61 -4.15 6.07
C CYS A 129 12.13 -3.14 5.02
N ALA A 130 11.75 -3.66 3.86
CA ALA A 130 11.01 -2.99 2.79
C ALA A 130 9.78 -3.81 2.49
N GLU A 131 8.66 -3.15 2.20
CA GLU A 131 7.35 -3.78 2.12
C GLU A 131 6.62 -3.39 0.84
N TRP A 132 5.85 -4.33 0.28
CA TRP A 132 4.91 -4.18 -0.84
C TRP A 132 3.60 -4.82 -0.40
N ILE A 133 2.62 -4.01 -0.05
CA ILE A 133 1.46 -4.44 0.72
C ILE A 133 0.16 -4.11 0.00
N LEU A 134 -0.78 -5.06 0.03
CA LEU A 134 -2.20 -4.83 -0.15
C LEU A 134 -2.91 -5.20 1.15
N GLU A 135 -3.66 -4.26 1.70
CA GLU A 135 -4.41 -4.47 2.93
C GLU A 135 -5.71 -3.66 2.96
N SER A 136 -6.50 -3.84 4.04
CA SER A 136 -7.59 -2.96 4.41
C SER A 136 -7.11 -2.01 5.49
N LEU A 137 -6.93 -0.73 5.16
CA LEU A 137 -6.50 0.29 6.13
C LEU A 137 -7.57 0.59 7.17
N GLU A 138 -7.13 0.94 8.37
CA GLU A 138 -8.01 1.45 9.40
C GLU A 138 -8.54 2.84 9.01
N ILE A 139 -9.87 3.00 9.02
CA ILE A 139 -10.53 4.28 8.80
C ILE A 139 -11.28 4.65 10.08
N ASP A 140 -10.97 5.81 10.67
CA ASP A 140 -11.66 6.36 11.85
C ASP A 140 -11.84 5.35 13.01
N THR A 141 -10.79 4.64 13.41
CA THR A 141 -10.80 3.63 14.49
C THR A 141 -11.55 2.33 14.20
N SER A 142 -11.96 2.09 12.97
CA SER A 142 -12.48 0.81 12.50
C SER A 142 -11.67 0.32 11.32
N VAL A 143 -11.30 -0.96 11.32
CA VAL A 143 -10.73 -1.62 10.15
C VAL A 143 -11.91 -2.01 9.25
N PRO A 144 -12.10 -1.38 8.06
CA PRO A 144 -13.12 -1.82 7.13
C PRO A 144 -12.82 -3.25 6.67
N GLU A 145 -13.86 -3.99 6.31
CA GLU A 145 -13.64 -5.28 5.67
C GLU A 145 -12.93 -5.10 4.32
N LEU A 146 -12.17 -6.12 3.92
CA LEU A 146 -11.46 -6.11 2.65
C LEU A 146 -12.44 -6.06 1.47
N ALA A 147 -12.20 -5.13 0.55
CA ALA A 147 -12.91 -5.09 -0.74
C ALA A 147 -12.51 -6.30 -1.60
N SER A 148 -13.43 -6.81 -2.42
CA SER A 148 -13.10 -7.81 -3.43
C SER A 148 -12.35 -7.11 -4.58
N TYR A 149 -11.14 -7.54 -4.89
CA TYR A 149 -10.29 -6.91 -5.93
C TYR A 149 -9.79 -7.90 -6.99
N GLY A 150 -10.12 -9.20 -6.84
CA GLY A 150 -9.62 -10.25 -7.73
C GLY A 150 -8.13 -10.52 -7.52
N ALA A 151 -7.30 -10.13 -8.47
CA ALA A 151 -5.85 -10.19 -8.35
C ALA A 151 -5.23 -8.87 -8.77
N MET A 152 -4.15 -8.46 -8.08
CA MET A 152 -3.32 -7.33 -8.45
C MET A 152 -1.84 -7.70 -8.33
N TYR A 153 -0.98 -6.92 -8.96
CA TYR A 153 0.44 -7.17 -9.01
C TYR A 153 1.22 -5.91 -8.64
N PHE A 154 2.24 -6.08 -7.80
CA PHE A 154 3.35 -5.17 -7.69
C PHE A 154 4.47 -5.65 -8.58
N ASP A 155 4.94 -4.83 -9.50
CA ASP A 155 6.13 -5.08 -10.33
C ASP A 155 7.27 -4.14 -9.94
N ALA A 156 8.48 -4.41 -10.44
CA ALA A 156 9.68 -3.67 -10.06
C ALA A 156 9.86 -3.56 -8.53
N CYS A 157 9.49 -4.60 -7.79
CA CYS A 157 9.64 -4.66 -6.34
C CYS A 157 11.11 -4.74 -5.95
N ASN A 158 11.74 -3.58 -5.80
CA ASN A 158 13.16 -3.43 -5.50
C ASN A 158 13.39 -2.59 -4.25
N SER A 159 14.50 -2.82 -3.58
CA SER A 159 14.95 -2.03 -2.46
C SER A 159 16.46 -2.03 -2.33
N GLY A 160 17.00 -1.13 -1.54
CA GLY A 160 18.44 -1.06 -1.28
C GLY A 160 18.74 -0.73 0.18
N THR A 161 19.84 -1.29 0.67
CA THR A 161 20.33 -1.07 2.01
C THR A 161 21.34 0.08 2.07
N THR A 162 21.70 0.51 3.27
CA THR A 162 22.69 1.57 3.50
C THR A 162 24.11 1.18 3.07
N ASP A 163 24.42 -0.10 3.00
CA ASP A 163 25.70 -0.63 2.48
C ASP A 163 25.68 -0.86 0.95
N ASN A 164 24.63 -0.36 0.25
CA ASN A 164 24.41 -0.51 -1.18
C ASN A 164 24.15 -1.95 -1.65
N THR A 165 23.69 -2.83 -0.77
CA THR A 165 23.17 -4.13 -1.19
C THR A 165 21.82 -3.91 -1.85
N PHE A 166 21.66 -4.42 -3.07
CA PHE A 166 20.41 -4.44 -3.81
C PHE A 166 19.60 -5.68 -3.41
N LEU A 167 18.34 -5.47 -3.06
CA LEU A 167 17.38 -6.52 -2.72
C LEU A 167 16.12 -6.37 -3.58
N ASN A 168 15.35 -7.44 -3.68
CA ASN A 168 14.10 -7.44 -4.42
C ASN A 168 13.10 -8.42 -3.79
N ALA A 169 11.90 -8.54 -4.37
CA ALA A 169 10.86 -9.45 -3.89
C ALA A 169 11.32 -10.90 -3.73
N GLY A 170 12.27 -11.37 -4.55
CA GLY A 170 12.84 -12.72 -4.42
C GLY A 170 13.60 -12.98 -3.11
N ASN A 171 13.91 -11.94 -2.35
CA ASN A 171 14.54 -12.01 -1.03
C ASN A 171 13.52 -11.85 0.13
N ALA A 172 12.25 -11.61 -0.19
CA ALA A 172 11.22 -11.29 0.79
C ALA A 172 10.47 -12.53 1.30
N ASN A 173 9.68 -12.33 2.35
CA ASN A 173 8.69 -13.29 2.82
C ASN A 173 7.30 -12.86 2.36
N THR A 174 6.41 -13.82 2.14
CA THR A 174 5.00 -13.54 1.87
C THR A 174 4.20 -13.47 3.17
N MET A 175 3.22 -12.58 3.19
CA MET A 175 2.21 -12.49 4.25
C MET A 175 0.82 -12.67 3.67
N ASN A 176 -0.08 -13.25 4.45
CA ASN A 176 -1.49 -13.41 4.10
C ASN A 176 -2.34 -12.62 5.08
N MET A 177 -3.40 -12.00 4.59
CA MET A 177 -4.41 -11.41 5.45
C MET A 177 -5.44 -12.47 5.85
N LEU A 178 -5.79 -12.50 7.13
CA LEU A 178 -6.74 -13.46 7.69
C LEU A 178 -7.98 -12.73 8.20
N ASP A 179 -9.13 -13.39 8.11
CA ASP A 179 -10.35 -12.96 8.79
C ASP A 179 -10.28 -13.28 10.31
N SER A 180 -11.28 -12.87 11.06
CA SER A 180 -11.37 -13.12 12.51
C SER A 180 -11.47 -14.61 12.88
N ASN A 181 -11.74 -15.48 11.92
CA ASN A 181 -11.82 -16.94 12.10
C ASN A 181 -10.52 -17.65 11.68
N GLY A 182 -9.53 -16.90 11.19
CA GLY A 182 -8.25 -17.42 10.71
C GLY A 182 -8.27 -17.93 9.27
N ASN A 183 -9.30 -17.63 8.48
CA ASN A 183 -9.33 -17.96 7.06
C ASN A 183 -8.54 -16.91 6.27
N VAL A 184 -7.80 -17.34 5.25
CA VAL A 184 -7.11 -16.43 4.33
C VAL A 184 -8.16 -15.69 3.50
N ILE A 185 -8.09 -14.35 3.51
CA ILE A 185 -8.95 -13.47 2.71
C ILE A 185 -8.16 -12.70 1.64
N SER A 186 -6.83 -12.61 1.79
CA SER A 186 -5.90 -12.13 0.78
C SER A 186 -4.61 -12.94 0.85
N GLU A 187 -4.16 -13.46 -0.27
CA GLU A 187 -2.92 -14.23 -0.38
C GLU A 187 -1.85 -13.42 -1.11
N GLY A 188 -0.66 -13.32 -0.48
CA GLY A 188 0.54 -12.79 -1.12
C GLY A 188 1.40 -13.90 -1.71
N ALA A 189 1.85 -13.75 -2.96
CA ALA A 189 2.73 -14.70 -3.63
C ALA A 189 3.86 -13.98 -4.37
N ILE A 190 5.08 -14.49 -4.24
CA ILE A 190 6.25 -14.04 -5.01
C ILE A 190 6.27 -14.84 -6.32
N GLU A 191 5.97 -14.18 -7.43
CA GLU A 191 5.91 -14.81 -8.75
C GLU A 191 7.31 -14.90 -9.41
N ASN A 192 8.15 -13.90 -9.15
CA ASN A 192 9.56 -13.88 -9.55
C ASN A 192 10.35 -12.88 -8.71
N GLN A 193 11.59 -12.57 -9.11
CA GLN A 193 12.49 -11.70 -8.34
C GLN A 193 11.95 -10.28 -8.10
N THR A 194 11.09 -9.76 -8.97
CA THR A 194 10.57 -8.38 -8.87
C THR A 194 9.05 -8.29 -8.90
N LEU A 195 8.34 -9.43 -8.95
CA LEU A 195 6.90 -9.48 -9.12
C LEU A 195 6.24 -10.15 -7.92
N VAL A 196 5.35 -9.43 -7.27
CA VAL A 196 4.48 -9.91 -6.19
C VAL A 196 3.04 -9.89 -6.68
N ARG A 197 2.31 -10.98 -6.44
CA ARG A 197 0.87 -11.05 -6.68
C ARG A 197 0.12 -11.06 -5.36
N CYS A 198 -0.92 -10.24 -5.27
CA CYS A 198 -1.93 -10.33 -4.21
C CYS A 198 -3.24 -10.83 -4.81
N THR A 199 -3.84 -11.84 -4.19
CA THR A 199 -5.10 -12.44 -4.65
C THR A 199 -6.15 -12.37 -3.55
N TYR A 200 -7.34 -11.88 -3.90
CA TYR A 200 -8.50 -11.92 -3.01
C TYR A 200 -9.01 -13.37 -2.90
N GLU A 201 -9.05 -13.88 -1.67
CA GLU A 201 -9.48 -15.26 -1.34
C GLU A 201 -10.79 -15.27 -0.53
N GLY A 202 -11.39 -14.10 -0.30
CA GLY A 202 -12.69 -14.02 0.34
C GLY A 202 -13.83 -14.55 -0.57
N PRO A 203 -15.10 -14.47 -0.13
CA PRO A 203 -16.23 -14.88 -0.94
C PRO A 203 -16.24 -14.22 -2.30
N LEU A 204 -16.44 -14.98 -3.37
CA LEU A 204 -16.53 -14.43 -4.72
C LEU A 204 -17.92 -13.83 -4.98
N PRO A 205 -18.03 -12.78 -5.83
CA PRO A 205 -19.30 -12.16 -6.20
C PRO A 205 -20.25 -13.10 -6.90
#